data_9dc2acd380d9fb262bb7c3c1e5788ebc
#
_entry.id   9dc2acd380d9fb262bb7c3c1e5788ebc
#
_cell.length_a   1.000
_cell.length_b   1.000
_cell.length_c   1.000
_cell.angle_alpha   90.00
_cell.angle_beta   90.00
_cell.angle_gamma   90.00
#
_symmetry.space_group_name_H-M   'P 1'
#
loop_
_entity.id
_entity.type
_entity.pdbx_description
1 polymer ?
#
loop_
_entity_poly.entity_id
_entity_poly.type
_entity_poly.pdbx_seq_one_letter_code
_entity_poly.pdbx_strand_id
1 'polypeptide(L)'
;MNIKQQFKEGLITNNPVLVQLIGMCATMAITTSLFNGIGMGLSLLIILTCCNVVISLIRKVIPNDIRLAIFVLVIASFVTIVDLVLQAYVPALSASLGVFIPLIVVNCIIIGRAEAFCQKNPVGPSFFDGIFQGLGYTLVLIAMCVIRELLGKGSFGTGIFNTIGGVIGTGNGIQIFPSEYGALVLTLPIGGFITLGCLIALMQYALRKSAEKKEAKEKALAAQEKEAA
;
A
#
# COMPACT_ATOMS: atom_id res chain seq x y z
N MET A 1 6.32 23.01 -2.07
CA MET A 1 6.19 21.94 -1.04
C MET A 1 7.49 21.15 -1.02
N ASN A 2 8.13 20.98 0.13
CA ASN A 2 9.44 20.31 0.22
C ASN A 2 9.27 18.80 0.04
N ILE A 3 10.08 18.18 -0.83
CA ILE A 3 10.09 16.74 -1.12
C ILE A 3 10.27 15.90 0.15
N LYS A 4 11.10 16.36 1.09
CA LYS A 4 11.29 15.70 2.40
C LYS A 4 10.02 15.66 3.25
N GLN A 5 9.17 16.67 3.15
CA GLN A 5 7.91 16.74 3.87
C GLN A 5 6.88 15.78 3.24
N GLN A 6 6.79 15.72 1.92
CA GLN A 6 5.94 14.75 1.20
C GLN A 6 6.34 13.29 1.49
N PHE A 7 7.64 13.02 1.55
CA PHE A 7 8.14 11.69 1.91
C PHE A 7 7.69 11.26 3.31
N LYS A 8 7.84 12.16 4.30
CA LYS A 8 7.43 11.87 5.68
C LYS A 8 5.91 11.77 5.84
N GLU A 9 5.18 12.59 5.09
CA GLU A 9 3.72 12.55 5.06
C GLU A 9 3.21 11.25 4.43
N GLY A 10 3.73 10.84 3.28
CA GLY A 10 3.29 9.63 2.58
C GLY A 10 3.62 8.34 3.33
N LEU A 11 4.75 8.29 4.03
CA LEU A 11 5.20 7.07 4.67
C LEU A 11 4.65 6.88 6.10
N ILE A 12 4.55 7.96 6.89
CA ILE A 12 4.27 7.87 8.34
C ILE A 12 3.02 8.65 8.72
N THR A 13 3.00 9.96 8.43
CA THR A 13 1.98 10.85 9.00
C THR A 13 0.63 10.73 8.29
N ASN A 14 0.64 10.52 6.98
CA ASN A 14 -0.54 10.37 6.12
C ASN A 14 -0.50 9.05 5.33
N ASN A 15 -0.08 7.96 5.98
CA ASN A 15 -0.09 6.64 5.34
C ASN A 15 -1.50 6.31 4.82
N PRO A 16 -1.63 5.89 3.54
CA PRO A 16 -2.94 5.72 2.92
C PRO A 16 -3.80 4.67 3.61
N VAL A 17 -3.22 3.57 4.07
CA VAL A 17 -3.98 2.47 4.68
C VAL A 17 -4.18 2.69 6.19
N LEU A 18 -3.11 3.07 6.92
CA LEU A 18 -3.14 3.10 8.39
C LEU A 18 -3.74 4.39 8.96
N VAL A 19 -3.64 5.49 8.24
CA VAL A 19 -4.11 6.81 8.71
C VAL A 19 -5.34 7.26 7.93
N GLN A 20 -5.30 7.19 6.59
CA GLN A 20 -6.42 7.60 5.75
C GLN A 20 -7.49 6.50 5.61
N LEU A 21 -7.19 5.26 5.97
CA LEU A 21 -8.08 4.09 5.85
C LEU A 21 -8.58 3.84 4.42
N ILE A 22 -7.78 4.24 3.43
CA ILE A 22 -8.08 4.11 2.01
C ILE A 22 -7.30 2.92 1.43
N GLY A 23 -7.94 2.13 0.56
CA GLY A 23 -7.30 0.95 -0.06
C GLY A 23 -7.38 -0.33 0.76
N MET A 24 -8.22 -0.38 1.80
CA MET A 24 -8.37 -1.56 2.67
C MET A 24 -8.88 -2.79 1.92
N CYS A 25 -9.73 -2.63 0.90
CA CYS A 25 -10.35 -3.74 0.16
C CYS A 25 -9.30 -4.65 -0.50
N ALA A 26 -8.32 -4.09 -1.19
CA ALA A 26 -7.24 -4.87 -1.80
C ALA A 26 -6.28 -5.43 -0.74
N THR A 27 -6.00 -4.67 0.32
CA THR A 27 -5.17 -5.12 1.44
C THR A 27 -5.75 -6.34 2.13
N MET A 28 -7.08 -6.41 2.31
CA MET A 28 -7.74 -7.57 2.93
C MET A 28 -7.74 -8.80 2.03
N ALA A 29 -7.93 -8.60 0.72
CA ALA A 29 -8.13 -9.70 -0.22
C ALA A 29 -6.83 -10.45 -0.56
N ILE A 30 -5.69 -9.74 -0.68
CA ILE A 30 -4.46 -10.25 -1.28
C ILE A 30 -3.44 -10.73 -0.25
N THR A 31 -3.50 -10.26 0.99
CA THR A 31 -2.47 -10.48 2.01
C THR A 31 -2.43 -11.91 2.59
N THR A 32 -2.68 -12.92 1.78
CA THR A 32 -2.57 -14.34 2.14
C THR A 32 -1.21 -14.96 1.82
N SER A 33 -0.41 -14.31 0.96
CA SER A 33 0.93 -14.73 0.56
C SER A 33 1.82 -13.51 0.33
N LEU A 34 3.06 -13.59 0.79
CA LEU A 34 4.04 -12.51 0.66
C LEU A 34 4.37 -12.20 -0.81
N PHE A 35 4.44 -13.25 -1.65
CA PHE A 35 4.69 -13.10 -3.08
C PHE A 35 3.61 -12.26 -3.78
N ASN A 36 2.34 -12.56 -3.50
CA ASN A 36 1.21 -11.81 -4.05
C ASN A 36 1.18 -10.37 -3.52
N GLY A 37 1.52 -10.16 -2.25
CA GLY A 37 1.58 -8.84 -1.65
C GLY A 37 2.63 -7.94 -2.28
N ILE A 38 3.83 -8.44 -2.51
CA ILE A 38 4.92 -7.70 -3.19
C ILE A 38 4.53 -7.39 -4.64
N GLY A 39 4.03 -8.39 -5.38
CA GLY A 39 3.61 -8.21 -6.77
C GLY A 39 2.52 -7.16 -6.92
N MET A 40 1.50 -7.22 -6.07
CA MET A 40 0.42 -6.24 -6.06
C MET A 40 0.88 -4.84 -5.64
N GLY A 41 1.72 -4.75 -4.61
CA GLY A 41 2.26 -3.48 -4.14
C GLY A 41 3.07 -2.77 -5.22
N LEU A 42 3.94 -3.51 -5.93
CA LEU A 42 4.74 -2.96 -7.02
C LEU A 42 3.87 -2.54 -8.22
N SER A 43 2.92 -3.38 -8.61
CA SER A 43 1.97 -3.06 -9.68
C SER A 43 1.17 -1.81 -9.38
N LEU A 44 0.64 -1.70 -8.16
CA LEU A 44 -0.12 -0.52 -7.72
C LEU A 44 0.75 0.73 -7.68
N LEU A 45 2.01 0.64 -7.22
CA LEU A 45 2.94 1.77 -7.20
C LEU A 45 3.16 2.33 -8.61
N ILE A 46 3.40 1.47 -9.60
CA ILE A 46 3.60 1.87 -11.00
C ILE A 46 2.31 2.51 -11.55
N ILE A 47 1.18 1.84 -11.39
CA ILE A 47 -0.11 2.32 -11.88
C ILE A 47 -0.48 3.66 -11.23
N LEU A 48 -0.35 3.80 -9.91
CA LEU A 48 -0.65 5.03 -9.18
C LEU A 48 0.21 6.20 -9.68
N THR A 49 1.51 5.98 -9.86
CA THR A 49 2.43 7.01 -10.33
C THR A 49 2.10 7.44 -11.76
N CYS A 50 1.87 6.51 -12.68
CA CYS A 50 1.51 6.81 -14.06
C CYS A 50 0.15 7.52 -14.14
N CYS A 51 -0.85 7.04 -13.41
CA CYS A 51 -2.18 7.65 -13.36
C CYS A 51 -2.13 9.08 -12.81
N ASN A 52 -1.38 9.32 -11.73
CA ASN A 52 -1.22 10.64 -11.14
C ASN A 52 -0.64 11.65 -12.15
N VAL A 53 0.36 11.23 -12.93
CA VAL A 53 0.96 12.06 -13.97
C VAL A 53 -0.04 12.40 -15.07
N VAL A 54 -0.70 11.38 -15.62
CA VAL A 54 -1.64 11.57 -16.75
C VAL A 54 -2.86 12.38 -16.32
N ILE A 55 -3.44 12.09 -15.17
CA ILE A 55 -4.60 12.84 -14.63
C ILE A 55 -4.22 14.30 -14.37
N SER A 56 -3.05 14.57 -13.81
CA SER A 56 -2.56 15.93 -13.60
C SER A 56 -2.34 16.69 -14.92
N LEU A 57 -1.96 15.99 -15.99
CA LEU A 57 -1.79 16.57 -17.32
C LEU A 57 -3.14 16.96 -17.95
N ILE A 58 -4.13 16.06 -17.85
CA ILE A 58 -5.44 16.21 -18.51
C ILE A 58 -6.41 17.08 -17.68
N ARG A 59 -6.12 17.35 -16.41
CA ARG A 59 -7.01 18.03 -15.45
C ARG A 59 -7.69 19.31 -15.94
N LYS A 60 -7.05 20.06 -16.87
CA LYS A 60 -7.59 21.32 -17.41
C LYS A 60 -8.65 21.12 -18.48
N VAL A 61 -8.72 19.95 -19.08
CA VAL A 61 -9.61 19.62 -20.21
C VAL A 61 -10.89 18.94 -19.72
N ILE A 62 -10.85 18.33 -18.54
CA ILE A 62 -11.96 17.52 -18.02
C ILE A 62 -13.01 18.39 -17.34
N PRO A 63 -14.28 18.37 -17.80
CA PRO A 63 -15.39 19.00 -17.11
C PRO A 63 -15.70 18.28 -15.79
N ASN A 64 -16.22 19.03 -14.80
CA ASN A 64 -16.45 18.51 -13.45
C ASN A 64 -17.49 17.39 -13.39
N ASP A 65 -18.45 17.36 -14.30
CA ASP A 65 -19.59 16.44 -14.25
C ASP A 65 -19.22 14.99 -14.60
N ILE A 66 -18.21 14.79 -15.45
CA ILE A 66 -17.80 13.46 -15.95
C ILE A 66 -16.38 13.06 -15.52
N ARG A 67 -15.74 13.82 -14.63
CA ARG A 67 -14.33 13.63 -14.26
C ARG A 67 -14.05 12.25 -13.68
N LEU A 68 -14.94 11.73 -12.81
CA LEU A 68 -14.77 10.43 -12.18
C LEU A 68 -14.74 9.30 -13.22
N ALA A 69 -15.63 9.35 -14.21
CA ALA A 69 -15.68 8.38 -15.29
C ALA A 69 -14.39 8.38 -16.13
N ILE A 70 -13.85 9.57 -16.40
CA ILE A 70 -12.59 9.71 -17.14
C ILE A 70 -11.41 9.18 -16.31
N PHE A 71 -11.38 9.42 -14.99
CA PHE A 71 -10.33 8.86 -14.12
C PHE A 71 -10.35 7.33 -14.14
N VAL A 72 -11.53 6.72 -13.99
CA VAL A 72 -11.67 5.25 -14.05
C VAL A 72 -11.23 4.70 -15.41
N LEU A 73 -11.55 5.38 -16.50
CA LEU A 73 -11.11 4.98 -17.84
C LEU A 73 -9.59 5.00 -18.00
N VAL A 74 -8.94 6.06 -17.53
CA VAL A 74 -7.47 6.18 -17.55
C VAL A 74 -6.82 5.09 -16.68
N ILE A 75 -7.34 4.87 -15.47
CA ILE A 75 -6.84 3.83 -14.57
C ILE A 75 -7.00 2.45 -15.22
N ALA A 76 -8.15 2.14 -15.81
CA ALA A 76 -8.40 0.87 -16.49
C ALA A 76 -7.42 0.62 -17.64
N SER A 77 -7.10 1.64 -18.42
CA SER A 77 -6.11 1.54 -19.50
C SER A 77 -4.73 1.16 -18.99
N PHE A 78 -4.25 1.82 -17.93
CA PHE A 78 -2.96 1.49 -17.32
C PHE A 78 -2.95 0.11 -16.66
N VAL A 79 -4.03 -0.27 -15.99
CA VAL A 79 -4.16 -1.60 -15.39
C VAL A 79 -4.08 -2.69 -16.44
N THR A 80 -4.76 -2.52 -17.59
CA THR A 80 -4.70 -3.47 -18.70
C THR A 80 -3.27 -3.60 -19.27
N ILE A 81 -2.56 -2.49 -19.42
CA ILE A 81 -1.16 -2.52 -19.90
C ILE A 81 -0.28 -3.30 -18.90
N VAL A 82 -0.40 -3.03 -17.61
CA VAL A 82 0.38 -3.71 -16.57
C VAL A 82 0.02 -5.19 -16.51
N ASP A 83 -1.25 -5.56 -16.67
CA ASP A 83 -1.69 -6.95 -16.70
C ASP A 83 -1.06 -7.72 -17.88
N LEU A 84 -1.06 -7.15 -19.08
CA LEU A 84 -0.40 -7.76 -20.25
C LEU A 84 1.11 -7.91 -20.03
N VAL A 85 1.76 -6.94 -19.42
CA VAL A 85 3.19 -7.02 -19.08
C VAL A 85 3.45 -8.13 -18.05
N LEU A 86 2.62 -8.24 -17.00
CA LEU A 86 2.73 -9.30 -16.01
C LEU A 86 2.52 -10.69 -16.62
N GLN A 87 1.55 -10.84 -17.54
CA GLN A 87 1.32 -12.09 -18.26
C GLN A 87 2.53 -12.50 -19.11
N ALA A 88 3.21 -11.54 -19.71
CA ALA A 88 4.37 -11.80 -20.55
C ALA A 88 5.63 -12.18 -19.76
N TYR A 89 5.90 -11.50 -18.65
CA TYR A 89 7.15 -11.65 -17.89
C TYR A 89 7.05 -12.59 -16.69
N VAL A 90 5.92 -12.61 -16.00
CA VAL A 90 5.72 -13.39 -14.75
C VAL A 90 4.35 -14.06 -14.76
N PRO A 91 4.15 -15.10 -15.59
CA PRO A 91 2.85 -15.76 -15.72
C PRO A 91 2.35 -16.39 -14.44
N ALA A 92 3.24 -16.84 -13.56
CA ALA A 92 2.88 -17.41 -12.25
C ALA A 92 2.22 -16.35 -11.33
N LEU A 93 2.72 -15.11 -11.35
CA LEU A 93 2.15 -14.01 -10.59
C LEU A 93 0.82 -13.55 -11.19
N SER A 94 0.74 -13.48 -12.52
CA SER A 94 -0.51 -13.13 -13.23
C SER A 94 -1.62 -14.15 -12.94
N ALA A 95 -1.32 -15.45 -12.93
CA ALA A 95 -2.30 -16.48 -12.59
C ALA A 95 -2.81 -16.34 -11.14
N SER A 96 -1.94 -15.99 -10.18
CA SER A 96 -2.31 -15.78 -8.79
C SER A 96 -3.08 -14.48 -8.56
N LEU A 97 -2.75 -13.42 -9.30
CA LEU A 97 -3.34 -12.08 -9.17
C LEU A 97 -4.51 -11.84 -10.13
N GLY A 98 -4.81 -12.76 -11.05
CA GLY A 98 -5.73 -12.55 -12.18
C GLY A 98 -7.11 -12.00 -11.79
N VAL A 99 -7.67 -12.42 -10.65
CA VAL A 99 -8.95 -11.90 -10.13
C VAL A 99 -8.77 -10.55 -9.42
N PHE A 100 -7.58 -10.26 -8.91
CA PHE A 100 -7.31 -9.07 -8.10
C PHE A 100 -6.83 -7.87 -8.92
N ILE A 101 -6.30 -8.10 -10.13
CA ILE A 101 -5.85 -7.02 -11.01
C ILE A 101 -7.01 -6.07 -11.41
N PRO A 102 -8.21 -6.55 -11.80
CA PRO A 102 -9.36 -5.68 -12.02
C PRO A 102 -9.77 -4.87 -10.79
N LEU A 103 -9.50 -5.38 -9.58
CA LEU A 103 -9.79 -4.67 -8.33
C LEU A 103 -8.91 -3.41 -8.17
N ILE A 104 -7.77 -3.34 -8.85
CA ILE A 104 -6.92 -2.13 -8.87
C ILE A 104 -7.64 -0.96 -9.53
N VAL A 105 -8.45 -1.21 -10.56
CA VAL A 105 -9.19 -0.16 -11.29
C VAL A 105 -10.10 0.64 -10.37
N VAL A 106 -10.79 -0.04 -9.48
CA VAL A 106 -11.72 0.57 -8.50
C VAL A 106 -11.08 0.81 -7.13
N ASN A 107 -9.76 0.72 -7.04
CA ASN A 107 -9.05 0.90 -5.78
C ASN A 107 -9.17 2.34 -5.28
N CYS A 108 -9.69 2.49 -4.06
CA CYS A 108 -9.99 3.78 -3.44
C CYS A 108 -8.75 4.68 -3.32
N ILE A 109 -7.54 4.12 -3.22
CA ILE A 109 -6.32 4.92 -3.11
C ILE A 109 -6.03 5.66 -4.41
N ILE A 110 -6.20 5.03 -5.57
CA ILE A 110 -5.89 5.64 -6.87
C ILE A 110 -6.93 6.73 -7.17
N ILE A 111 -8.21 6.41 -7.02
CA ILE A 111 -9.31 7.35 -7.25
C ILE A 111 -9.23 8.51 -6.24
N GLY A 112 -8.99 8.20 -4.97
CA GLY A 112 -8.89 9.21 -3.92
C GLY A 112 -7.73 10.18 -4.14
N ARG A 113 -6.55 9.71 -4.56
CA ARG A 113 -5.40 10.59 -4.86
C ARG A 113 -5.59 11.36 -6.16
N ALA A 114 -6.21 10.76 -7.17
CA ALA A 114 -6.56 11.44 -8.41
C ALA A 114 -7.43 12.67 -8.15
N GLU A 115 -8.44 12.55 -7.31
CA GLU A 115 -9.37 13.63 -7.00
C GLU A 115 -8.82 14.61 -5.95
N ALA A 116 -8.25 14.11 -4.85
CA ALA A 116 -7.81 14.95 -3.74
C ALA A 116 -6.55 15.77 -4.08
N PHE A 117 -5.61 15.19 -4.83
CA PHE A 117 -4.28 15.77 -5.04
C PHE A 117 -4.00 16.14 -6.50
N CYS A 118 -4.15 15.20 -7.44
CA CYS A 118 -3.71 15.40 -8.82
C CYS A 118 -4.51 16.47 -9.56
N GLN A 119 -5.79 16.63 -9.23
CA GLN A 119 -6.63 17.65 -9.81
C GLN A 119 -6.19 19.07 -9.40
N LYS A 120 -5.62 19.25 -8.20
CA LYS A 120 -5.26 20.55 -7.65
C LYS A 120 -3.79 20.93 -7.91
N ASN A 121 -2.92 19.95 -8.07
CA ASN A 121 -1.47 20.17 -8.15
C ASN A 121 -0.91 19.93 -9.56
N PRO A 122 0.20 20.57 -9.93
CA PRO A 122 0.88 20.33 -11.20
C PRO A 122 1.55 18.94 -11.23
N VAL A 123 2.00 18.54 -12.42
CA VAL A 123 2.56 17.20 -12.71
C VAL A 123 3.73 16.81 -11.81
N GLY A 124 4.66 17.73 -11.52
CA GLY A 124 5.84 17.44 -10.71
C GLY A 124 5.52 16.93 -9.31
N PRO A 125 4.79 17.69 -8.47
CA PRO A 125 4.35 17.22 -7.15
C PRO A 125 3.49 15.95 -7.21
N SER A 126 2.66 15.78 -8.25
CA SER A 126 1.79 14.60 -8.41
C SER A 126 2.59 13.32 -8.68
N PHE A 127 3.70 13.41 -9.39
CA PHE A 127 4.62 12.30 -9.61
C PHE A 127 5.24 11.81 -8.29
N PHE A 128 5.80 12.73 -7.51
CA PHE A 128 6.40 12.38 -6.22
C PHE A 128 5.36 11.87 -5.22
N ASP A 129 4.17 12.43 -5.22
CA ASP A 129 3.07 11.95 -4.40
C ASP A 129 2.70 10.50 -4.73
N GLY A 130 2.60 10.15 -6.01
CA GLY A 130 2.34 8.78 -6.46
C GLY A 130 3.38 7.79 -5.93
N ILE A 131 4.66 8.14 -6.01
CA ILE A 131 5.75 7.28 -5.51
C ILE A 131 5.66 7.11 -3.99
N PHE A 132 5.53 8.20 -3.24
CA PHE A 132 5.58 8.14 -1.78
C PHE A 132 4.34 7.46 -1.18
N GLN A 133 3.17 7.73 -1.73
CA GLN A 133 1.93 7.05 -1.33
C GLN A 133 1.92 5.57 -1.73
N GLY A 134 2.40 5.27 -2.94
CA GLY A 134 2.55 3.88 -3.40
C GLY A 134 3.54 3.08 -2.55
N LEU A 135 4.67 3.68 -2.16
CA LEU A 135 5.62 3.07 -1.23
C LEU A 135 4.99 2.85 0.15
N GLY A 136 4.29 3.84 0.68
CA GLY A 136 3.58 3.71 1.95
C GLY A 136 2.56 2.57 1.94
N TYR A 137 1.80 2.45 0.86
CA TYR A 137 0.85 1.36 0.66
C TYR A 137 1.52 -0.01 0.57
N THR A 138 2.58 -0.12 -0.23
CA THR A 138 3.34 -1.37 -0.42
C THR A 138 3.95 -1.85 0.89
N LEU A 139 4.48 -0.93 1.72
CA LEU A 139 5.05 -1.27 3.01
C LEU A 139 4.01 -1.86 3.96
N VAL A 140 2.81 -1.29 4.00
CA VAL A 140 1.71 -1.83 4.81
C VAL A 140 1.24 -3.18 4.29
N LEU A 141 1.16 -3.36 2.96
CA LEU A 141 0.85 -4.66 2.35
C LEU A 141 1.84 -5.74 2.77
N ILE A 142 3.14 -5.46 2.69
CA ILE A 142 4.19 -6.40 3.11
C ILE A 142 4.05 -6.73 4.59
N ALA A 143 3.87 -5.73 5.45
CA ALA A 143 3.69 -5.95 6.88
C ALA A 143 2.47 -6.85 7.18
N MET A 144 1.35 -6.61 6.51
CA MET A 144 0.14 -7.42 6.63
C MET A 144 0.36 -8.86 6.11
N CYS A 145 1.05 -9.02 4.97
CA CYS A 145 1.38 -10.35 4.44
C CYS A 145 2.24 -11.14 5.40
N VAL A 146 3.31 -10.52 5.95
CA VAL A 146 4.21 -11.18 6.90
C VAL A 146 3.44 -11.65 8.14
N ILE A 147 2.62 -10.78 8.73
CA ILE A 147 1.85 -11.13 9.92
C ILE A 147 0.87 -12.27 9.63
N ARG A 148 0.11 -12.17 8.55
CA ARG A 148 -0.91 -13.17 8.21
C ARG A 148 -0.33 -14.50 7.73
N GLU A 149 0.79 -14.49 7.00
CA GLU A 149 1.46 -15.70 6.55
C GLU A 149 2.11 -16.42 7.74
N LEU A 150 2.78 -15.67 8.63
CA LEU A 150 3.43 -16.23 9.81
C LEU A 150 2.43 -16.84 10.79
N LEU A 151 1.34 -16.12 11.10
CA LEU A 151 0.34 -16.57 12.09
C LEU A 151 -0.67 -17.55 11.48
N GLY A 152 -0.97 -17.43 10.19
CA GLY A 152 -1.99 -18.25 9.52
C GLY A 152 -1.47 -19.61 9.05
N LYS A 153 -0.28 -19.64 8.45
CA LYS A 153 0.30 -20.84 7.87
C LYS A 153 1.55 -21.34 8.62
N GLY A 154 2.12 -20.53 9.50
CA GLY A 154 3.39 -20.84 10.16
C GLY A 154 4.58 -20.94 9.20
N SER A 155 4.42 -20.52 7.94
CA SER A 155 5.43 -20.52 6.89
C SER A 155 5.80 -19.07 6.52
N PHE A 156 7.04 -18.87 6.13
CA PHE A 156 7.54 -17.56 5.69
C PHE A 156 8.05 -17.63 4.25
N GLY A 157 7.54 -16.73 3.41
CA GLY A 157 8.03 -16.59 2.04
C GLY A 157 7.51 -17.65 1.07
N THR A 158 6.36 -18.24 1.32
CA THR A 158 5.72 -19.20 0.41
C THR A 158 5.50 -18.54 -0.94
N GLY A 159 6.14 -19.03 -2.00
CA GLY A 159 6.04 -18.49 -3.36
C GLY A 159 7.25 -17.69 -3.83
N ILE A 160 7.95 -16.93 -2.98
CA ILE A 160 9.19 -16.22 -3.38
C ILE A 160 10.30 -17.21 -3.71
N PHE A 161 10.51 -18.20 -2.85
CA PHE A 161 11.53 -19.23 -3.07
C PHE A 161 11.24 -20.14 -4.26
N ASN A 162 9.96 -20.30 -4.64
CA ASN A 162 9.58 -21.09 -5.81
C ASN A 162 9.86 -20.36 -7.14
N THR A 163 9.88 -19.03 -7.12
CA THR A 163 10.08 -18.21 -8.34
C THR A 163 11.56 -17.86 -8.57
N ILE A 164 12.34 -17.65 -7.50
CA ILE A 164 13.76 -17.26 -7.58
C ILE A 164 14.67 -18.47 -7.73
N GLY A 165 14.27 -19.61 -7.17
CA GLY A 165 15.05 -20.85 -7.19
C GLY A 165 14.51 -21.90 -8.15
N GLY A 166 14.48 -21.64 -9.44
CA GLY A 166 13.88 -22.47 -10.51
C GLY A 166 14.27 -23.96 -10.60
N VAL A 167 14.79 -24.61 -9.56
CA VAL A 167 15.24 -26.02 -9.62
C VAL A 167 14.95 -26.85 -8.36
N ILE A 168 14.76 -26.28 -7.19
CA ILE A 168 14.60 -27.11 -5.97
C ILE A 168 13.58 -26.46 -5.04
N GLY A 169 12.36 -26.95 -5.05
CA GLY A 169 11.45 -26.52 -4.01
C GLY A 169 10.12 -27.22 -4.01
N THR A 170 9.99 -28.25 -3.21
CA THR A 170 8.73 -28.59 -2.56
C THR A 170 8.11 -27.28 -2.06
N GLY A 171 6.94 -26.91 -2.57
CA GLY A 171 6.28 -25.60 -2.41
C GLY A 171 5.91 -25.13 -0.99
N ASN A 172 6.68 -25.51 -0.01
CA ASN A 172 6.56 -25.09 1.36
C ASN A 172 7.73 -24.15 1.67
N GLY A 173 7.43 -22.85 1.87
CA GLY A 173 8.39 -21.89 2.42
C GLY A 173 9.02 -22.42 3.73
N ILE A 174 9.90 -21.66 4.34
CA ILE A 174 10.53 -22.02 5.61
C ILE A 174 9.42 -22.20 6.66
N GLN A 175 9.14 -23.46 7.04
CA GLN A 175 8.16 -23.76 8.10
C GLN A 175 8.79 -23.43 9.45
N ILE A 176 8.24 -22.45 10.13
CA ILE A 176 8.65 -22.05 11.49
C ILE A 176 7.83 -22.81 12.54
N PHE A 177 6.57 -23.10 12.23
CA PHE A 177 5.67 -23.87 13.10
C PHE A 177 5.01 -25.02 12.32
N PRO A 178 4.69 -26.16 12.97
CA PRO A 178 3.88 -27.22 12.38
C PRO A 178 2.53 -26.66 11.90
N SER A 179 2.14 -27.01 10.68
CA SER A 179 0.90 -26.52 10.04
C SER A 179 -0.37 -26.84 10.82
N GLU A 180 -0.33 -27.77 11.76
CA GLU A 180 -1.44 -28.12 12.64
C GLU A 180 -1.84 -27.04 13.64
N TYR A 181 -0.92 -26.13 13.99
CA TYR A 181 -1.18 -24.98 14.90
C TYR A 181 -1.50 -23.69 14.16
N GLY A 182 -1.54 -23.70 12.85
CA GLY A 182 -1.90 -22.52 12.05
C GLY A 182 -3.35 -22.09 12.32
N ALA A 183 -3.54 -20.84 12.74
CA ALA A 183 -4.86 -20.28 12.91
C ALA A 183 -5.51 -20.00 11.54
N LEU A 184 -6.16 -21.01 10.95
CA LEU A 184 -6.84 -20.93 9.66
C LEU A 184 -7.77 -19.72 9.56
N VAL A 185 -8.37 -19.31 10.69
CA VAL A 185 -9.22 -18.11 10.78
C VAL A 185 -8.46 -16.83 10.39
N LEU A 186 -7.15 -16.75 10.61
CA LEU A 186 -6.34 -15.59 10.24
C LEU A 186 -6.07 -15.50 8.72
N THR A 187 -6.16 -16.60 7.98
CA THR A 187 -6.09 -16.58 6.52
C THR A 187 -7.39 -16.14 5.86
N LEU A 188 -8.52 -16.28 6.56
CA LEU A 188 -9.82 -15.81 6.13
C LEU A 188 -9.91 -14.26 6.18
N PRO A 189 -10.83 -13.64 5.43
CA PRO A 189 -11.04 -12.18 5.47
C PRO A 189 -11.29 -11.63 6.88
N ILE A 190 -11.97 -12.39 7.75
CA ILE A 190 -12.23 -12.03 9.16
C ILE A 190 -10.92 -11.80 9.92
N GLY A 191 -9.93 -12.68 9.77
CA GLY A 191 -8.61 -12.51 10.35
C GLY A 191 -7.86 -11.30 9.79
N GLY A 192 -8.10 -10.96 8.51
CA GLY A 192 -7.58 -9.73 7.92
C GLY A 192 -8.05 -8.46 8.64
N PHE A 193 -9.33 -8.38 9.01
CA PHE A 193 -9.87 -7.26 9.77
C PHE A 193 -9.26 -7.15 11.16
N ILE A 194 -9.11 -8.27 11.86
CA ILE A 194 -8.50 -8.29 13.20
C ILE A 194 -7.04 -7.84 13.14
N THR A 195 -6.25 -8.39 12.22
CA THR A 195 -4.83 -8.04 12.07
C THR A 195 -4.64 -6.58 11.64
N LEU A 196 -5.47 -6.08 10.73
CA LEU A 196 -5.43 -4.68 10.32
C LEU A 196 -5.85 -3.74 11.48
N GLY A 197 -6.90 -4.09 12.22
CA GLY A 197 -7.33 -3.34 13.39
C GLY A 197 -6.23 -3.24 14.46
N CYS A 198 -5.54 -4.34 14.75
CA CYS A 198 -4.38 -4.34 15.64
C CYS A 198 -3.22 -3.48 15.11
N LEU A 199 -2.95 -3.55 13.80
CA LEU A 199 -1.88 -2.74 13.18
C LEU A 199 -2.19 -1.25 13.23
N ILE A 200 -3.44 -0.87 12.96
CA ILE A 200 -3.92 0.53 13.09
C ILE A 200 -3.81 1.01 14.53
N ALA A 201 -4.25 0.21 15.50
CA ALA A 201 -4.16 0.55 16.92
C ALA A 201 -2.71 0.76 17.35
N LEU A 202 -1.80 -0.11 16.93
CA LEU A 202 -0.37 -0.02 17.22
C LEU A 202 0.24 1.26 16.60
N MET A 203 -0.11 1.55 15.34
CA MET A 203 0.38 2.74 14.65
C MET A 203 -0.13 4.03 15.30
N GLN A 204 -1.41 4.08 15.63
CA GLN A 204 -2.02 5.21 16.33
C GLN A 204 -1.39 5.44 17.71
N TYR A 205 -1.14 4.36 18.46
CA TYR A 205 -0.44 4.44 19.73
C TYR A 205 0.98 4.99 19.57
N ALA A 206 1.73 4.50 18.58
CA ALA A 206 3.08 4.97 18.28
C ALA A 206 3.11 6.45 17.87
N LEU A 207 2.13 6.89 17.06
CA LEU A 207 1.99 8.29 16.65
C LEU A 207 1.66 9.21 17.83
N ARG A 208 0.73 8.81 18.70
CA ARG A 208 0.39 9.57 19.92
C ARG A 208 1.60 9.72 20.84
N LYS A 209 2.31 8.63 21.12
CA LYS A 209 3.52 8.66 21.95
C LYS A 209 4.64 9.52 21.33
N SER A 210 4.74 9.55 20.01
CA SER A 210 5.68 10.42 19.28
C SER A 210 5.27 11.89 19.36
N ALA A 211 3.97 12.20 19.31
CA ALA A 211 3.43 13.54 19.46
C ALA A 211 3.64 14.07 20.90
N GLU A 212 3.31 13.27 21.90
CA GLU A 212 3.53 13.61 23.32
C GLU A 212 5.01 13.91 23.63
N LYS A 213 5.93 13.11 23.06
CA LYS A 213 7.38 13.37 23.19
C LYS A 213 7.81 14.68 22.54
N LYS A 214 7.19 15.08 21.42
CA LYS A 214 7.49 16.36 20.76
C LYS A 214 6.97 17.54 21.59
N GLU A 215 5.73 17.46 22.07
CA GLU A 215 5.16 18.49 22.93
C GLU A 215 5.93 18.65 24.24
N ALA A 216 6.36 17.54 24.85
CA ALA A 216 7.20 17.57 26.06
C ALA A 216 8.56 18.25 25.79
N LYS A 217 9.15 17.99 24.60
CA LYS A 217 10.42 18.60 24.20
C LYS A 217 10.28 20.10 23.90
N GLU A 218 9.17 20.48 23.27
CA GLU A 218 8.86 21.88 22.97
C GLU A 218 8.58 22.69 24.23
N LYS A 219 7.84 22.10 25.20
CA LYS A 219 7.60 22.68 26.51
C LYS A 219 8.90 22.83 27.35
N ALA A 220 9.80 21.84 27.24
CA ALA A 220 11.10 21.90 27.92
C ALA A 220 12.02 23.00 27.32
N LEU A 221 12.02 23.15 25.99
CA LEU A 221 12.75 24.22 25.28
C LEU A 221 12.20 25.62 25.64
N ALA A 222 10.86 25.75 25.64
CA ALA A 222 10.21 27.01 26.01
C ALA A 222 10.40 27.37 27.52
N ALA A 223 10.56 26.37 28.38
CA ALA A 223 10.92 26.59 29.77
C ALA A 223 12.38 27.08 29.96
N GLN A 224 13.32 26.50 29.18
CA GLN A 224 14.72 26.93 29.16
C GLN A 224 14.91 28.35 28.61
N GLU A 225 14.14 28.74 27.57
CA GLU A 225 14.16 30.11 27.05
C GLU A 225 13.63 31.14 28.07
N LYS A 226 12.66 30.77 28.89
CA LYS A 226 12.13 31.64 29.95
C LYS A 226 13.07 31.77 31.16
N GLU A 227 13.93 30.79 31.39
CA GLU A 227 14.91 30.82 32.48
C GLU A 227 16.20 31.57 32.08
N ALA A 228 16.44 31.73 30.75
CA ALA A 228 17.60 32.42 30.19
C ALA A 228 17.34 33.92 29.87
N ALA A 229 16.09 34.40 30.04
CA ALA A 229 15.68 35.79 29.82
C ALA A 229 15.40 36.51 31.14
#